data_c1249b6f22d067b9eb33f16fe260f2cd
#
_entry.id   c1249b6f22d067b9eb33f16fe260f2cd
#
_cell.length_a   1.000
_cell.length_b   1.000
_cell.length_c   1.000
_cell.angle_alpha   90.00
_cell.angle_beta   90.00
_cell.angle_gamma   90.00
#
_symmetry.space_group_name_H-M   'P 1'
#
loop_
_entity.id
_entity.type
_entity.pdbx_description
1 polymer ?
#
loop_
_entity_poly.entity_id
_entity_poly.type
_entity_poly.pdbx_seq_one_letter_code
_entity_poly.pdbx_strand_id
1 'polypeptide(L)'
;YYTGMVFEIIVPAMGGEGQVLGGGSYKLLHLFGLPDLDPCCGFGLGFDRVLLALESQAAAEGRAEVVPGEISDKPLLAVIPFNVDVQAVLPIVGELRRSGIRVELELRGRKIGKAMGWANSIGADYTYVVGPRDLEQGSGMLKSLSTGEQTAVTLSAKAIVEKL
;
A
#
# COMPACT_ATOMS: atom_id res chain seq x y z
N TYR A 1 -24.67 12.13 -1.26
CA TYR A 1 -23.65 12.08 -2.33
C TYR A 1 -22.82 10.80 -2.32
N TYR A 2 -22.77 10.10 -1.21
CA TYR A 2 -22.20 8.73 -1.17
C TYR A 2 -23.17 7.76 -1.84
N THR A 3 -22.64 6.83 -2.62
CA THR A 3 -23.45 5.89 -3.42
C THR A 3 -23.06 4.43 -3.22
N GLY A 4 -22.25 4.14 -2.24
CA GLY A 4 -21.76 2.80 -1.94
C GLY A 4 -21.05 2.78 -0.60
N MET A 5 -19.84 2.24 -0.58
CA MET A 5 -19.01 2.17 0.62
C MET A 5 -18.72 3.57 1.18
N VAL A 6 -18.84 3.70 2.48
CA VAL A 6 -18.40 4.86 3.26
C VAL A 6 -17.39 4.36 4.29
N PHE A 7 -16.34 5.10 4.53
CA PHE A 7 -15.35 4.77 5.55
C PHE A 7 -14.89 6.01 6.31
N GLU A 8 -14.50 5.80 7.55
CA GLU A 8 -13.91 6.81 8.42
C GLU A 8 -12.69 6.23 9.12
N ILE A 9 -11.69 7.07 9.37
CA ILE A 9 -10.57 6.73 10.22
C ILE A 9 -10.70 7.53 11.50
N ILE A 10 -10.78 6.81 12.61
CA ILE A 10 -10.97 7.37 13.95
C ILE A 10 -9.75 7.04 14.79
N VAL A 11 -9.21 8.05 15.47
CA VAL A 11 -8.12 7.90 16.44
C VAL A 11 -8.70 8.04 17.85
N PRO A 12 -8.82 6.95 18.62
CA PRO A 12 -9.48 6.96 19.93
C PRO A 12 -8.83 7.91 20.94
N ALA A 13 -7.50 8.12 20.84
CA ALA A 13 -6.74 8.96 21.77
C ALA A 13 -7.09 10.45 21.70
N MET A 14 -7.84 10.90 20.67
CA MET A 14 -8.17 12.34 20.50
C MET A 14 -9.44 12.77 21.26
N GLY A 15 -10.11 11.88 22.00
CA GLY A 15 -11.36 12.22 22.68
C GLY A 15 -12.54 12.41 21.72
N GLY A 16 -13.62 13.07 22.11
CA GLY A 16 -14.96 13.08 21.54
C GLY A 16 -15.15 13.04 20.02
N GLU A 17 -14.32 13.71 19.21
CA GLU A 17 -14.38 13.63 17.75
C GLU A 17 -13.02 13.16 17.17
N GLY A 18 -12.70 11.90 17.39
CA GLY A 18 -11.45 11.29 16.92
C GLY A 18 -11.35 11.06 15.41
N GLN A 19 -12.34 11.44 14.61
CA GLN A 19 -12.29 11.27 13.15
C GLN A 19 -11.22 12.18 12.54
N VAL A 20 -10.27 11.58 11.84
CA VAL A 20 -9.17 12.29 11.15
C VAL A 20 -9.33 12.25 9.64
N LEU A 21 -10.09 11.30 9.12
CA LEU A 21 -10.33 11.11 7.69
C LEU A 21 -11.71 10.51 7.49
N GLY A 22 -12.39 10.91 6.42
CA GLY A 22 -13.65 10.30 5.98
C GLY A 22 -13.75 10.30 4.47
N GLY A 23 -14.35 9.26 3.92
CA GLY A 23 -14.50 9.11 2.49
C GLY A 23 -15.43 7.98 2.08
N GLY A 24 -15.46 7.69 0.79
CA GLY A 24 -16.30 6.63 0.25
C GLY A 24 -16.40 6.63 -1.26
N SER A 25 -17.42 5.96 -1.75
CA SER A 25 -17.75 5.91 -3.17
C SER A 25 -18.76 7.00 -3.54
N TYR A 26 -18.52 7.67 -4.65
CA TYR A 26 -19.33 8.76 -5.17
C TYR A 26 -19.79 8.49 -6.59
N LYS A 27 -20.89 9.13 -6.98
CA LYS A 27 -21.27 9.31 -8.39
C LYS A 27 -21.24 10.80 -8.71
N LEU A 28 -20.07 11.31 -8.98
CA LEU A 28 -19.83 12.73 -9.21
C LEU A 28 -19.28 13.03 -10.62
N LEU A 29 -18.69 12.04 -11.28
CA LEU A 29 -17.97 12.27 -12.54
C LEU A 29 -18.91 12.60 -13.70
N HIS A 30 -20.19 12.18 -13.61
CA HIS A 30 -21.22 12.60 -14.57
C HIS A 30 -21.42 14.13 -14.59
N LEU A 31 -21.24 14.84 -13.46
CA LEU A 31 -21.31 16.30 -13.38
C LEU A 31 -20.16 16.98 -14.17
N PHE A 32 -19.10 16.24 -14.42
CA PHE A 32 -17.94 16.67 -15.21
C PHE A 32 -17.93 16.09 -16.63
N GLY A 33 -19.06 15.50 -17.08
CA GLY A 33 -19.20 14.93 -18.41
C GLY A 33 -18.54 13.57 -18.58
N LEU A 34 -18.22 12.86 -17.50
CA LEU A 34 -17.50 11.57 -17.48
C LEU A 34 -18.33 10.46 -16.79
N PRO A 35 -19.57 10.19 -17.23
CA PRO A 35 -20.46 9.24 -16.54
C PRO A 35 -19.94 7.80 -16.55
N ASP A 36 -19.17 7.41 -17.57
CA ASP A 36 -18.62 6.06 -17.72
C ASP A 36 -17.51 5.74 -16.70
N LEU A 37 -17.02 6.77 -15.98
CA LEU A 37 -16.02 6.61 -14.94
C LEU A 37 -16.62 6.56 -13.52
N ASP A 38 -17.94 6.69 -13.39
CA ASP A 38 -18.63 6.46 -12.12
C ASP A 38 -18.78 4.94 -11.82
N PRO A 39 -18.72 4.51 -10.57
CA PRO A 39 -18.44 5.32 -9.38
C PRO A 39 -16.94 5.64 -9.22
N CYS A 40 -16.67 6.79 -8.66
CA CYS A 40 -15.34 7.17 -8.20
C CYS A 40 -15.21 7.01 -6.69
N CYS A 41 -13.99 7.05 -6.19
CA CYS A 41 -13.66 6.94 -4.77
C CYS A 41 -12.79 8.12 -4.36
N GLY A 42 -13.03 8.63 -3.16
CA GLY A 42 -12.25 9.71 -2.61
C GLY A 42 -12.41 9.86 -1.10
N PHE A 43 -11.59 10.71 -0.52
CA PHE A 43 -11.67 11.03 0.90
C PHE A 43 -11.20 12.46 1.19
N GLY A 44 -11.66 13.01 2.32
CA GLY A 44 -11.14 14.22 2.93
C GLY A 44 -10.33 13.88 4.18
N LEU A 45 -9.18 14.51 4.36
CA LEU A 45 -8.30 14.32 5.50
C LEU A 45 -8.08 15.66 6.20
N GLY A 46 -8.30 15.69 7.51
CA GLY A 46 -7.96 16.84 8.35
C GLY A 46 -6.48 16.81 8.71
N PHE A 47 -5.64 17.59 8.01
CA PHE A 47 -4.20 17.61 8.23
C PHE A 47 -3.83 17.94 9.69
N ASP A 48 -4.38 19.02 10.24
CA ASP A 48 -4.14 19.41 11.64
C ASP A 48 -4.63 18.34 12.62
N ARG A 49 -5.73 17.66 12.30
CA ARG A 49 -6.27 16.58 13.14
C ARG A 49 -5.32 15.37 13.14
N VAL A 50 -4.69 15.05 12.01
CA VAL A 50 -3.68 13.99 11.94
C VAL A 50 -2.45 14.36 12.78
N LEU A 51 -1.98 15.61 12.72
CA LEU A 51 -0.85 16.06 13.55
C LEU A 51 -1.18 15.93 15.04
N LEU A 52 -2.33 16.42 15.48
CA LEU A 52 -2.79 16.29 16.87
C LEU A 52 -2.92 14.82 17.31
N ALA A 53 -3.38 13.94 16.41
CA ALA A 53 -3.46 12.51 16.68
C ALA A 53 -2.07 11.88 16.89
N LEU A 54 -1.11 12.24 16.05
CA LEU A 54 0.27 11.76 16.15
C LEU A 54 0.95 12.27 17.43
N GLU A 55 0.76 13.53 17.79
CA GLU A 55 1.26 14.13 19.04
C GLU A 55 0.66 13.41 20.27
N SER A 56 -0.65 13.21 20.26
CA SER A 56 -1.36 12.50 21.34
C SER A 56 -0.88 11.06 21.49
N GLN A 57 -0.66 10.37 20.37
CA GLN A 57 -0.14 9.01 20.38
C GLN A 57 1.30 8.96 20.88
N ALA A 58 2.16 9.86 20.42
CA ALA A 58 3.54 9.92 20.86
C ALA A 58 3.64 10.18 22.36
N ALA A 59 2.83 11.10 22.90
CA ALA A 59 2.75 11.38 24.31
C ALA A 59 2.32 10.16 25.13
N ALA A 60 1.30 9.42 24.64
CA ALA A 60 0.82 8.21 25.30
C ALA A 60 1.86 7.06 25.32
N GLU A 61 2.72 7.01 24.30
CA GLU A 61 3.79 6.01 24.15
C GLU A 61 5.12 6.47 24.76
N GLY A 62 5.18 7.66 25.36
CA GLY A 62 6.40 8.23 25.93
C GLY A 62 7.51 8.50 24.89
N ARG A 63 7.13 8.64 23.62
CA ARG A 63 8.05 9.03 22.54
C ARG A 63 8.26 10.55 22.53
N ALA A 64 9.49 10.98 22.29
CA ALA A 64 9.77 12.37 21.95
C ALA A 64 9.15 12.71 20.58
N GLU A 65 8.97 13.99 20.32
CA GLU A 65 8.30 14.60 19.16
C GLU A 65 8.10 13.72 17.92
N VAL A 66 6.89 13.79 17.33
CA VAL A 66 6.63 13.22 16.00
C VAL A 66 7.32 14.10 14.96
N VAL A 67 8.56 13.77 14.68
CA VAL A 67 9.24 14.34 13.51
C VAL A 67 8.70 13.57 12.30
N PRO A 68 8.18 14.24 11.25
CA PRO A 68 7.90 13.57 9.98
C PRO A 68 9.16 12.82 9.58
N GLY A 69 9.06 11.50 9.45
CA GLY A 69 10.22 10.67 9.15
C GLY A 69 10.93 11.14 7.89
N GLU A 70 12.24 11.11 7.90
CA GLU A 70 13.03 11.24 6.68
C GLU A 70 12.49 10.28 5.63
N ILE A 71 12.51 10.67 4.35
CA ILE A 71 12.16 9.76 3.26
C ILE A 71 13.06 8.54 3.42
N SER A 72 12.45 7.38 3.65
CA SER A 72 13.18 6.16 3.91
C SER A 72 14.11 5.84 2.74
N ASP A 73 15.40 5.66 3.02
CA ASP A 73 16.39 5.15 2.06
C ASP A 73 16.19 3.66 1.74
N LYS A 74 15.17 3.04 2.35
CA LYS A 74 14.85 1.64 2.09
C LYS A 74 14.39 1.43 0.65
N PRO A 75 14.72 0.27 0.06
CA PRO A 75 14.37 -0.02 -1.32
C PRO A 75 12.86 -0.02 -1.55
N LEU A 76 12.45 0.35 -2.76
CA LEU A 76 11.07 0.25 -3.22
C LEU A 76 10.84 -1.12 -3.84
N LEU A 77 9.92 -1.88 -3.26
CA LEU A 77 9.51 -3.20 -3.72
C LEU A 77 8.15 -3.11 -4.43
N ALA A 78 8.09 -3.51 -5.70
CA ALA A 78 6.84 -3.68 -6.42
C ALA A 78 6.33 -5.11 -6.27
N VAL A 79 5.21 -5.32 -5.58
CA VAL A 79 4.54 -6.62 -5.46
C VAL A 79 3.56 -6.80 -6.60
N ILE A 80 3.70 -7.90 -7.35
CA ILE A 80 2.94 -8.19 -8.58
C ILE A 80 2.20 -9.53 -8.42
N PRO A 81 0.90 -9.53 -8.07
CA PRO A 81 0.05 -10.70 -8.13
C PRO A 81 -0.25 -11.03 -9.60
N PHE A 82 0.30 -12.13 -10.11
CA PHE A 82 0.15 -12.54 -11.49
C PHE A 82 -0.83 -13.71 -11.63
N ASN A 83 -2.00 -13.46 -12.22
CA ASN A 83 -3.10 -14.43 -12.35
C ASN A 83 -3.56 -15.02 -10.99
N VAL A 84 -3.43 -14.24 -9.92
CA VAL A 84 -3.95 -14.54 -8.59
C VAL A 84 -4.75 -13.35 -8.09
N ASP A 85 -5.68 -13.59 -7.15
CA ASP A 85 -6.42 -12.51 -6.53
C ASP A 85 -5.46 -11.64 -5.72
N VAL A 86 -5.59 -10.32 -5.87
CA VAL A 86 -4.82 -9.34 -5.11
C VAL A 86 -4.97 -9.53 -3.59
N GLN A 87 -6.12 -10.00 -3.15
CA GLN A 87 -6.41 -10.28 -1.74
C GLN A 87 -5.44 -11.31 -1.14
N ALA A 88 -4.93 -12.23 -1.94
CA ALA A 88 -3.99 -13.26 -1.48
C ALA A 88 -2.64 -12.68 -1.03
N VAL A 89 -2.24 -11.53 -1.57
CA VAL A 89 -0.96 -10.88 -1.25
C VAL A 89 -1.09 -9.68 -0.30
N LEU A 90 -2.32 -9.22 0.00
CA LEU A 90 -2.53 -8.09 0.90
C LEU A 90 -1.92 -8.28 2.30
N PRO A 91 -2.02 -9.46 2.94
CA PRO A 91 -1.42 -9.66 4.26
C PRO A 91 0.09 -9.40 4.24
N ILE A 92 0.81 -9.97 3.26
CA ILE A 92 2.26 -9.82 3.17
C ILE A 92 2.67 -8.38 2.84
N VAL A 93 1.90 -7.69 1.98
CA VAL A 93 2.11 -6.26 1.71
C VAL A 93 1.97 -5.42 2.98
N GLY A 94 0.96 -5.72 3.80
CA GLY A 94 0.76 -5.06 5.09
C GLY A 94 1.92 -5.31 6.07
N GLU A 95 2.44 -6.54 6.15
CA GLU A 95 3.59 -6.88 7.00
C GLU A 95 4.88 -6.19 6.53
N LEU A 96 5.15 -6.18 5.23
CA LEU A 96 6.31 -5.51 4.65
C LEU A 96 6.29 -4.01 4.94
N ARG A 97 5.14 -3.36 4.79
CA ARG A 97 4.98 -1.94 5.11
C ARG A 97 5.19 -1.67 6.60
N ARG A 98 4.67 -2.53 7.50
CA ARG A 98 4.93 -2.43 8.94
C ARG A 98 6.40 -2.64 9.31
N SER A 99 7.14 -3.40 8.51
CA SER A 99 8.59 -3.56 8.63
C SER A 99 9.38 -2.36 8.05
N GLY A 100 8.67 -1.32 7.60
CA GLY A 100 9.23 -0.09 7.07
C GLY A 100 9.73 -0.20 5.62
N ILE A 101 9.40 -1.26 4.90
CA ILE A 101 9.70 -1.37 3.46
C ILE A 101 8.71 -0.52 2.66
N ARG A 102 9.21 0.20 1.68
CA ARG A 102 8.39 0.92 0.70
C ARG A 102 7.82 -0.09 -0.28
N VAL A 103 6.49 -0.26 -0.28
CA VAL A 103 5.83 -1.28 -1.11
C VAL A 103 4.76 -0.66 -1.98
N GLU A 104 4.87 -0.87 -3.29
CA GLU A 104 3.84 -0.62 -4.27
C GLU A 104 3.20 -1.94 -4.72
N LEU A 105 1.89 -1.95 -4.80
CA LEU A 105 1.12 -3.13 -5.17
C LEU A 105 0.47 -2.94 -6.54
N GLU A 106 0.72 -3.88 -7.46
CA GLU A 106 0.07 -3.90 -8.76
C GLU A 106 -1.41 -4.28 -8.61
N LEU A 107 -2.32 -3.32 -8.85
CA LEU A 107 -3.77 -3.48 -8.64
C LEU A 107 -4.57 -3.64 -9.94
N ARG A 108 -3.95 -3.43 -11.12
CA ARG A 108 -4.67 -3.40 -12.40
C ARG A 108 -4.71 -4.74 -13.12
N GLY A 109 -4.15 -5.80 -12.54
CA GLY A 109 -4.09 -7.12 -13.17
C GLY A 109 -3.34 -7.12 -14.51
N ARG A 110 -2.25 -6.37 -14.61
CA ARG A 110 -1.47 -6.26 -15.85
C ARG A 110 -0.83 -7.60 -16.22
N LYS A 111 -0.70 -7.84 -17.53
CA LYS A 111 0.18 -8.92 -18.02
C LYS A 111 1.61 -8.68 -17.53
N ILE A 112 2.36 -9.76 -17.27
CA ILE A 112 3.66 -9.71 -16.59
C ILE A 112 4.63 -8.67 -17.22
N GLY A 113 4.76 -8.61 -18.54
CA GLY A 113 5.64 -7.63 -19.19
C GLY A 113 5.22 -6.18 -18.93
N LYS A 114 3.91 -5.89 -18.90
CA LYS A 114 3.39 -4.54 -18.56
C LYS A 114 3.54 -4.23 -17.08
N ALA A 115 3.42 -5.23 -16.20
CA ALA A 115 3.63 -5.07 -14.77
C ALA A 115 5.11 -4.77 -14.46
N MET A 116 6.04 -5.46 -15.12
CA MET A 116 7.48 -5.18 -15.03
C MET A 116 7.82 -3.78 -15.55
N GLY A 117 7.23 -3.37 -16.69
CA GLY A 117 7.39 -2.02 -17.21
C GLY A 117 6.87 -0.94 -16.25
N TRP A 118 5.73 -1.21 -15.59
CA TRP A 118 5.21 -0.34 -14.56
C TRP A 118 6.16 -0.26 -13.35
N ALA A 119 6.67 -1.39 -12.86
CA ALA A 119 7.62 -1.40 -11.75
C ALA A 119 8.86 -0.54 -12.05
N ASN A 120 9.41 -0.63 -13.26
CA ASN A 120 10.49 0.25 -13.71
C ASN A 120 10.06 1.72 -13.74
N SER A 121 8.85 2.03 -14.22
CA SER A 121 8.37 3.42 -14.37
C SER A 121 8.16 4.14 -13.04
N ILE A 122 7.90 3.40 -11.96
CA ILE A 122 7.79 3.95 -10.59
C ILE A 122 9.13 3.97 -9.84
N GLY A 123 10.22 3.57 -10.49
CA GLY A 123 11.55 3.51 -9.87
C GLY A 123 11.68 2.44 -8.80
N ALA A 124 11.01 1.30 -8.96
CA ALA A 124 11.19 0.19 -8.04
C ALA A 124 12.60 -0.39 -8.15
N ASP A 125 13.19 -0.74 -7.00
CA ASP A 125 14.49 -1.42 -6.92
C ASP A 125 14.32 -2.92 -7.13
N TYR A 126 13.21 -3.45 -6.64
CA TYR A 126 12.89 -4.88 -6.69
C TYR A 126 11.44 -5.12 -7.14
N THR A 127 11.22 -6.29 -7.72
CA THR A 127 9.87 -6.83 -7.92
C THR A 127 9.72 -8.14 -7.18
N TYR A 128 8.55 -8.39 -6.59
CA TYR A 128 8.18 -9.68 -6.00
C TYR A 128 6.93 -10.17 -6.70
N VAL A 129 7.10 -11.16 -7.57
CA VAL A 129 6.02 -11.75 -8.38
C VAL A 129 5.48 -12.98 -7.68
N VAL A 130 4.16 -13.06 -7.58
CA VAL A 130 3.45 -14.20 -6.97
C VAL A 130 2.40 -14.70 -7.95
N GLY A 131 2.60 -15.89 -8.49
CA GLY A 131 1.67 -16.59 -9.36
C GLY A 131 0.90 -17.70 -8.63
N PRO A 132 0.00 -18.44 -9.32
CA PRO A 132 -0.79 -19.51 -8.71
C PRO A 132 0.07 -20.59 -8.05
N ARG A 133 1.11 -21.06 -8.74
CA ARG A 133 2.03 -22.08 -8.21
C ARG A 133 2.83 -21.57 -7.03
N ASP A 134 3.19 -20.29 -7.06
CA ASP A 134 3.95 -19.65 -5.98
C ASP A 134 3.11 -19.59 -4.69
N LEU A 135 1.81 -19.28 -4.80
CA LEU A 135 0.89 -19.32 -3.66
C LEU A 135 0.77 -20.75 -3.08
N GLU A 136 0.65 -21.78 -3.91
CA GLU A 136 0.59 -23.17 -3.47
C GLU A 136 1.87 -23.59 -2.75
N GLN A 137 3.02 -23.08 -3.18
CA GLN A 137 4.34 -23.37 -2.60
C GLN A 137 4.71 -22.44 -1.44
N GLY A 138 3.89 -21.42 -1.15
CA GLY A 138 4.18 -20.41 -0.14
C GLY A 138 5.44 -19.59 -0.47
N SER A 139 5.68 -19.30 -1.73
CA SER A 139 6.86 -18.55 -2.19
C SER A 139 6.48 -17.54 -3.27
N GLY A 140 7.45 -16.77 -3.76
CA GLY A 140 7.35 -15.89 -4.91
C GLY A 140 8.73 -15.60 -5.48
N MET A 141 8.77 -14.98 -6.65
CA MET A 141 10.02 -14.64 -7.33
C MET A 141 10.42 -13.19 -7.03
N LEU A 142 11.48 -13.02 -6.23
CA LEU A 142 12.12 -11.73 -6.00
C LEU A 142 13.14 -11.47 -7.11
N LYS A 143 13.06 -10.30 -7.73
CA LYS A 143 13.99 -9.87 -8.77
C LYS A 143 14.54 -8.48 -8.45
N SER A 144 15.85 -8.32 -8.46
CA SER A 144 16.51 -7.03 -8.49
C SER A 144 16.39 -6.42 -9.90
N LEU A 145 15.92 -5.18 -9.99
CA LEU A 145 15.78 -4.49 -11.28
C LEU A 145 17.09 -3.89 -11.77
N SER A 146 18.05 -3.65 -10.87
CA SER A 146 19.38 -3.14 -11.22
C SER A 146 20.29 -4.23 -11.75
N THR A 147 20.36 -5.40 -11.09
CA THR A 147 21.26 -6.50 -11.49
C THR A 147 20.60 -7.53 -12.40
N GLY A 148 19.27 -7.62 -12.38
CA GLY A 148 18.49 -8.64 -13.07
C GLY A 148 18.47 -9.99 -12.37
N GLU A 149 19.15 -10.15 -11.23
CA GLU A 149 19.15 -11.39 -10.44
C GLU A 149 17.76 -11.74 -9.94
N GLN A 150 17.43 -13.03 -9.97
CA GLN A 150 16.14 -13.55 -9.55
C GLN A 150 16.36 -14.69 -8.54
N THR A 151 15.57 -14.67 -7.47
CA THR A 151 15.62 -15.68 -6.41
C THR A 151 14.20 -16.00 -5.94
N ALA A 152 13.90 -17.29 -5.80
CA ALA A 152 12.67 -17.70 -5.13
C ALA A 152 12.79 -17.41 -3.63
N VAL A 153 11.81 -16.71 -3.07
CA VAL A 153 11.80 -16.32 -1.66
C VAL A 153 10.45 -16.70 -1.05
N THR A 154 10.49 -17.24 0.15
CA THR A 154 9.27 -17.58 0.90
C THR A 154 8.34 -16.37 1.02
N LEU A 155 7.03 -16.60 0.92
CA LEU A 155 5.98 -15.60 1.04
C LEU A 155 5.84 -15.18 2.53
N SER A 156 6.87 -14.56 3.07
CA SER A 156 6.91 -13.97 4.41
C SER A 156 7.69 -12.67 4.40
N ALA A 157 7.24 -11.69 5.18
CA ALA A 157 7.89 -10.38 5.24
C ALA A 157 9.34 -10.51 5.68
N LYS A 158 9.61 -11.35 6.69
CA LYS A 158 10.96 -11.59 7.21
C LYS A 158 11.90 -12.09 6.11
N ALA A 159 11.51 -13.13 5.38
CA ALA A 159 12.34 -13.73 4.35
C ALA A 159 12.61 -12.76 3.18
N ILE A 160 11.62 -11.93 2.82
CA ILE A 160 11.76 -10.93 1.77
C ILE A 160 12.70 -9.81 2.24
N VAL A 161 12.50 -9.27 3.45
CA VAL A 161 13.34 -8.20 4.01
C VAL A 161 14.81 -8.61 4.13
N GLU A 162 15.09 -9.87 4.46
CA GLU A 162 16.46 -10.40 4.53
C GLU A 162 17.17 -10.47 3.16
N LYS A 163 16.44 -10.29 2.07
CA LYS A 163 16.95 -10.36 0.69
C LYS A 163 16.96 -9.02 -0.04
N LEU A 164 16.38 -7.98 0.55
CA LEU A 164 16.39 -6.60 0.04
C LEU A 164 17.65 -5.87 0.52
#